data_7951ec76240b0cfbe6d0a8fd30dd1efb
#
_entry.id   7951ec76240b0cfbe6d0a8fd30dd1efb
#
_cell.length_a   1.000
_cell.length_b   1.000
_cell.length_c   1.000
_cell.angle_alpha   90.00
_cell.angle_beta   90.00
_cell.angle_gamma   90.00
#
_symmetry.space_group_name_H-M   'P 1'
#
loop_
_entity.id
_entity.type
_entity.pdbx_description
1 polymer ?
#
loop_
_entity_poly.entity_id
_entity_poly.type
_entity_poly.pdbx_seq_one_letter_code
_entity_poly.pdbx_strand_id
1 'polypeptide(L)' 'MAKITEEITAQFQTTTDSDIEETHFQAGDEVEIVETWKRHYLVRDSEGHYYNLPKDKVEP' A
#
# COMPACT_ATOMS: atom_id res chain seq x y z
N MET A 1 -5.90 -6.66 11.07
CA MET A 1 -5.41 -5.74 10.05
C MET A 1 -4.05 -6.20 9.59
N ALA A 2 -3.71 -5.91 8.35
CA ALA A 2 -2.42 -6.31 7.81
C ALA A 2 -1.31 -5.35 8.26
N LYS A 3 -0.10 -5.84 8.27
CA LYS A 3 1.07 -5.05 8.64
C LYS A 3 2.12 -5.09 7.54
N ILE A 4 2.80 -3.99 7.38
CA ILE A 4 3.95 -3.91 6.49
C ILE A 4 5.13 -4.60 7.18
N THR A 5 5.77 -5.55 6.48
CA THR A 5 6.86 -6.33 7.07
C THR A 5 8.23 -5.69 6.85
N GLU A 6 8.36 -4.92 5.77
CA GLU A 6 9.60 -4.22 5.43
C GLU A 6 9.27 -2.83 4.91
N GLU A 7 10.21 -1.91 5.06
CA GLU A 7 10.09 -0.57 4.53
C GLU A 7 9.92 -0.59 3.01
N ILE A 8 8.87 0.05 2.50
CA ILE A 8 8.60 0.15 1.07
C ILE A 8 8.07 1.52 0.73
N THR A 9 8.25 1.92 -0.52
CA THR A 9 7.68 3.15 -1.06
C THR A 9 6.66 2.79 -2.12
N ALA A 10 5.44 3.26 -1.97
CA ALA A 10 4.37 3.07 -2.95
C ALA A 10 4.09 4.37 -3.66
N GLN A 11 3.74 4.29 -4.93
CA GLN A 11 3.37 5.46 -5.72
C GLN A 11 1.86 5.57 -5.80
N PHE A 12 1.39 6.78 -5.64
CA PHE A 12 -0.02 7.11 -5.71
C PHE A 12 -0.19 8.29 -6.66
N GLN A 13 -1.09 8.12 -7.64
CA GLN A 13 -1.39 9.18 -8.61
C GLN A 13 -2.87 9.52 -8.52
N THR A 14 -3.18 10.75 -8.13
CA THR A 14 -4.56 11.18 -7.88
C THR A 14 -5.33 11.45 -9.16
N THR A 15 -4.66 12.01 -10.18
CA THR A 15 -5.27 12.24 -11.50
C THR A 15 -4.22 12.00 -12.58
N THR A 16 -4.65 11.95 -13.84
CA THR A 16 -3.74 11.74 -14.96
C THR A 16 -2.77 12.91 -15.17
N ASP A 17 -3.15 14.10 -14.73
CA ASP A 17 -2.33 15.30 -14.89
C ASP A 17 -1.58 15.68 -13.63
N SER A 18 -1.78 14.94 -12.54
CA SER A 18 -1.10 15.21 -11.28
C SER A 18 0.29 14.61 -11.25
N ASP A 19 1.14 15.22 -10.44
CA ASP A 19 2.41 14.59 -10.11
C ASP A 19 2.15 13.29 -9.35
N ILE A 20 3.04 12.33 -9.54
CA ILE A 20 3.00 11.09 -8.79
C ILE A 20 3.50 11.38 -7.38
N GLU A 21 2.66 11.08 -6.40
CA GLU A 21 3.04 11.19 -5.00
C GLU A 21 3.54 9.85 -4.49
N GLU A 22 4.57 9.90 -3.68
CA GLU A 22 5.11 8.70 -3.07
C GLU A 22 4.70 8.66 -1.61
N THR A 23 4.21 7.49 -1.19
CA THR A 23 3.92 7.23 0.21
C THR A 23 4.91 6.20 0.72
N HIS A 24 5.58 6.56 1.80
CA HIS A 24 6.59 5.70 2.40
C HIS A 24 5.96 4.91 3.55
N PHE A 25 5.97 3.59 3.42
CA PHE A 25 5.51 2.69 4.47
C PHE A 25 6.71 2.12 5.21
N GLN A 26 6.62 2.12 6.51
CA GLN A 26 7.67 1.56 7.37
C GLN A 26 7.24 0.19 7.89
N ALA A 27 8.23 -0.62 8.25
CA ALA A 27 7.95 -1.92 8.86
C ALA A 27 7.11 -1.71 10.13
N GLY A 28 6.04 -2.47 10.25
CA GLY A 28 5.12 -2.35 11.38
C GLY A 28 3.92 -1.46 11.15
N ASP A 29 3.88 -0.72 10.04
CA ASP A 29 2.70 0.07 9.69
C ASP A 29 1.52 -0.84 9.41
N GLU A 30 0.34 -0.42 9.86
CA GLU A 30 -0.88 -1.18 9.67
C GLU A 30 -1.66 -0.65 8.47
N VAL A 31 -2.16 -1.56 7.65
CA VAL A 31 -3.00 -1.24 6.50
C VAL A 31 -4.17 -2.21 6.45
N GLU A 32 -5.23 -1.82 5.74
CA GLU A 32 -6.40 -2.67 5.55
C GLU A 32 -6.32 -3.33 4.18
N ILE A 33 -6.40 -4.66 4.13
CA ILE A 33 -6.47 -5.37 2.85
C ILE A 33 -7.90 -5.29 2.34
N VAL A 34 -8.06 -4.65 1.17
CA VAL A 34 -9.36 -4.48 0.52
C VAL A 34 -9.61 -5.62 -0.46
N GLU A 35 -8.59 -5.96 -1.24
CA GLU A 35 -8.65 -7.03 -2.22
C GLU A 35 -7.35 -7.81 -2.23
N THR A 36 -7.42 -9.06 -2.64
CA THR A 36 -6.25 -9.92 -2.78
C THR A 36 -6.06 -10.26 -4.25
N TRP A 37 -4.93 -9.85 -4.80
CA TRP A 37 -4.54 -10.20 -6.16
C TRP A 37 -3.58 -11.38 -6.12
N LYS A 38 -3.19 -11.87 -7.27
CA LYS A 38 -2.32 -13.04 -7.36
C LYS A 38 -0.95 -12.81 -6.71
N ARG A 39 -0.39 -11.62 -6.89
CA ARG A 39 0.96 -11.28 -6.38
C ARG A 39 0.98 -10.06 -5.50
N HIS A 40 -0.16 -9.39 -5.35
CA HIS A 40 -0.26 -8.13 -4.62
C HIS A 40 -1.50 -8.12 -3.75
N TYR A 41 -1.47 -7.28 -2.74
CA TYR A 41 -2.68 -6.91 -2.02
C TYR A 41 -3.06 -5.49 -2.40
N LEU A 42 -4.34 -5.26 -2.59
CA LEU A 42 -4.86 -3.90 -2.64
C LEU A 42 -5.15 -3.49 -1.21
N VAL A 43 -4.43 -2.49 -0.73
CA VAL A 43 -4.55 -2.05 0.66
C VAL A 43 -5.01 -0.60 0.71
N ARG A 44 -5.62 -0.24 1.83
CA ARG A 44 -6.05 1.12 2.08
C ARG A 44 -5.33 1.62 3.33
N ASP A 45 -4.79 2.83 3.27
CA ASP A 45 -4.13 3.44 4.40
C ASP A 45 -5.14 4.17 5.30
N SER A 46 -4.65 4.81 6.37
CA SER A 46 -5.49 5.54 7.31
C SER A 46 -6.15 6.78 6.71
N GLU A 47 -5.63 7.27 5.59
CA GLU A 47 -6.18 8.42 4.90
C GLU A 47 -7.19 8.04 3.82
N GLY A 48 -7.40 6.75 3.60
CA GLY A 48 -8.34 6.26 2.61
C GLY A 48 -7.77 6.12 1.22
N HIS A 49 -6.46 6.19 1.06
CA HIS A 49 -5.81 6.00 -0.23
C HIS A 49 -5.53 4.52 -0.48
N TYR A 50 -5.65 4.10 -1.74
CA TYR A 50 -5.47 2.70 -2.13
C TYR A 50 -4.11 2.51 -2.79
N TYR A 51 -3.45 1.42 -2.42
CA TYR A 51 -2.14 1.06 -2.96
C TYR A 51 -2.10 -0.43 -3.27
N ASN A 52 -1.37 -0.79 -4.34
CA ASN A 52 -1.05 -2.18 -4.63
C ASN A 52 0.34 -2.46 -4.06
N LEU A 53 0.41 -3.35 -3.08
CA LEU A 53 1.66 -3.69 -2.42
C LEU A 53 1.97 -5.17 -2.63
N PRO A 54 3.26 -5.53 -2.79
CA PRO A 54 3.62 -6.93 -2.99
C PRO A 54 3.30 -7.75 -1.74
N LYS A 55 2.86 -8.99 -1.95
CA LYS A 55 2.46 -9.86 -0.84
C LYS A 55 3.59 -10.17 0.13
N ASP A 56 4.82 -10.22 -0.37
CA ASP A 56 5.98 -10.52 0.46
C ASP A 56 6.38 -9.38 1.39
N LYS A 57 5.79 -8.21 1.22
CA LYS A 57 6.03 -7.04 2.06
C LYS A 57 4.86 -6.74 3.01
N VAL A 58 3.79 -7.50 2.92
CA VAL A 58 2.59 -7.28 3.73
C VAL A 58 2.20 -8.59 4.40
N GLU A 59 1.99 -8.54 5.70
CA GLU A 59 1.50 -9.68 6.46
C GLU A 59 0.04 -9.46 6.84
N PRO A 60 -0.88 -10.29 6.32
CA PRO A 60 -2.30 -10.16 6.65
C PRO A 60 -2.64 -10.47 8.09
#